data_408a417548c9434ea7dba2653639b941
#
_entry.id   408a417548c9434ea7dba2653639b941
#
_cell.length_a   1.000
_cell.length_b   1.000
_cell.length_c   1.000
_cell.angle_alpha   90.00
_cell.angle_beta   90.00
_cell.angle_gamma   90.00
#
_symmetry.space_group_name_H-M   'P 1'
#
loop_
_entity.id
_entity.type
_entity.pdbx_description
1 polymer ?
#
loop_
_entity_poly.entity_id
_entity_poly.type
_entity_poly.pdbx_seq_one_letter_code
_entity_poly.pdbx_strand_id
1 'polypeptide(L)'
;MFIAMNRFQVVPGRGDDFERIWRERDSYLDGVPGFMRFALLRGEDGEYVSHSMWASREAFDAWTNSDSFRKSHAQGSLSGILAGPPAIGLYDAVLEQEAKA
;
A
#
# COMPACT_ATOMS: atom_id res chain seq x y z
N MET A 1 -11.83 -12.03 2.79
CA MET A 1 -11.07 -10.84 2.33
C MET A 1 -9.68 -10.82 2.93
N PHE A 2 -8.70 -10.44 2.17
CA PHE A 2 -7.31 -10.36 2.60
C PHE A 2 -6.84 -8.90 2.56
N ILE A 3 -6.07 -8.48 3.55
CA ILE A 3 -5.57 -7.10 3.66
C ILE A 3 -4.05 -7.12 3.80
N ALA A 4 -3.38 -6.32 2.97
CA ALA A 4 -1.95 -6.10 3.06
C ALA A 4 -1.67 -4.66 3.47
N MET A 5 -0.82 -4.48 4.45
CA MET A 5 -0.42 -3.16 4.93
C MET A 5 1.09 -3.03 4.94
N ASN A 6 1.58 -1.86 4.51
CA ASN A 6 2.96 -1.46 4.72
C ASN A 6 2.98 -0.22 5.59
N ARG A 7 3.72 -0.28 6.69
CA ARG A 7 3.87 0.87 7.58
C ARG A 7 5.20 1.55 7.31
N PHE A 8 5.12 2.88 7.16
CA PHE A 8 6.28 3.71 6.84
C PHE A 8 6.47 4.76 7.92
N GLN A 9 7.71 5.01 8.30
CA GLN A 9 8.08 6.16 9.11
C GLN A 9 8.83 7.13 8.22
N VAL A 10 8.23 8.30 8.00
CA VAL A 10 8.79 9.35 7.13
C VAL A 10 9.60 10.32 7.97
N VAL A 11 10.75 10.74 7.45
CA VAL A 11 11.62 11.74 8.08
C VAL A 11 10.83 13.04 8.29
N PRO A 12 10.97 13.73 9.43
CA PRO A 12 10.27 14.99 9.67
C PRO A 12 10.48 15.99 8.53
N GLY A 13 9.39 16.60 8.09
CA GLY A 13 9.40 17.58 7.00
C GLY A 13 9.31 16.99 5.60
N ARG A 14 9.32 15.67 5.44
CA ARG A 14 9.28 15.02 4.13
C ARG A 14 7.95 14.35 3.80
N GLY A 15 6.91 14.57 4.60
CA GLY A 15 5.60 13.97 4.38
C GLY A 15 4.97 14.36 3.04
N ASP A 16 5.04 15.64 2.67
CA ASP A 16 4.49 16.10 1.39
C ASP A 16 5.21 15.46 0.20
N ASP A 17 6.52 15.30 0.29
CA ASP A 17 7.30 14.62 -0.75
C ASP A 17 6.90 13.15 -0.87
N PHE A 18 6.69 12.49 0.27
CA PHE A 18 6.25 11.10 0.31
C PHE A 18 4.88 10.94 -0.37
N GLU A 19 3.93 11.80 -0.03
CA GLU A 19 2.59 11.76 -0.62
C GLU A 19 2.63 12.03 -2.13
N ARG A 20 3.45 12.99 -2.56
CA ARG A 20 3.58 13.32 -3.99
C ARG A 20 4.11 12.14 -4.78
N ILE A 21 5.13 11.43 -4.27
CA ILE A 21 5.67 10.24 -4.94
C ILE A 21 4.58 9.19 -5.14
N TRP A 22 3.75 8.96 -4.13
CA TRP A 22 2.65 8.00 -4.24
C TRP A 22 1.57 8.45 -5.23
N ARG A 23 1.27 9.74 -5.29
CA ARG A 23 0.27 10.27 -6.23
C ARG A 23 0.72 10.21 -7.68
N GLU A 24 2.00 10.42 -7.92
CA GLU A 24 2.54 10.50 -9.27
C GLU A 24 2.89 9.14 -9.88
N ARG A 25 3.03 8.12 -9.06
CA ARG A 25 3.37 6.80 -9.58
C ARG A 25 2.15 6.07 -10.12
N ASP A 26 2.37 5.26 -11.17
CA ASP A 26 1.36 4.33 -11.65
C ASP A 26 1.39 3.09 -10.76
N SER A 27 0.25 2.74 -10.16
CA SER A 27 0.15 1.56 -9.30
C SER A 27 0.00 0.26 -10.07
N TYR A 28 -0.49 0.33 -11.32
CA TYR A 28 -0.82 -0.83 -12.14
C TYR A 28 -1.87 -1.76 -11.49
N LEU A 29 -2.69 -1.24 -10.60
CA LEU A 29 -3.69 -2.03 -9.87
C LEU A 29 -5.02 -2.18 -10.61
N ASP A 30 -5.32 -1.29 -11.55
CA ASP A 30 -6.55 -1.38 -12.33
C ASP A 30 -6.60 -2.68 -13.12
N GLY A 31 -7.71 -3.41 -12.98
CA GLY A 31 -7.92 -4.66 -13.69
C GLY A 31 -7.18 -5.86 -13.11
N VAL A 32 -6.48 -5.71 -12.00
CA VAL A 32 -5.81 -6.86 -11.35
C VAL A 32 -6.87 -7.76 -10.72
N PRO A 33 -6.89 -9.06 -11.07
CA PRO A 33 -7.88 -9.98 -10.52
C PRO A 33 -7.84 -10.03 -8.99
N GLY A 34 -9.01 -9.87 -8.37
CA GLY A 34 -9.14 -9.92 -6.93
C GLY A 34 -8.76 -8.65 -6.18
N PHE A 35 -8.21 -7.65 -6.88
CA PHE A 35 -7.95 -6.36 -6.24
C PHE A 35 -9.28 -5.64 -5.97
N MET A 36 -9.43 -5.11 -4.75
CA MET A 36 -10.67 -4.44 -4.33
C MET A 36 -10.48 -2.95 -4.07
N ARG A 37 -9.44 -2.59 -3.31
CA ARG A 37 -9.27 -1.20 -2.90
C ARG A 37 -7.85 -0.94 -2.44
N PHE A 38 -7.38 0.30 -2.67
CA PHE A 38 -6.11 0.78 -2.15
C PHE A 38 -6.33 2.14 -1.47
N ALA A 39 -5.64 2.37 -0.35
CA ALA A 39 -5.59 3.66 0.30
C ALA A 39 -4.20 3.89 0.89
N LEU A 40 -3.69 5.11 0.76
CA LEU A 40 -2.53 5.55 1.52
C LEU A 40 -3.05 6.37 2.69
N LEU A 41 -2.74 5.93 3.90
CA LEU A 41 -3.23 6.52 5.13
C LEU A 41 -2.13 7.35 5.79
N ARG A 42 -2.46 8.57 6.18
CA ARG A 42 -1.55 9.43 6.94
C ARG A 42 -1.95 9.40 8.41
N GLY A 43 -1.00 8.97 9.25
CA GLY A 43 -1.16 9.02 10.69
C GLY A 43 -0.52 10.27 11.28
N GLU A 44 -0.03 10.15 12.50
CA GLU A 44 0.63 11.25 13.22
C GLU A 44 2.15 11.06 13.17
N ASP A 45 2.88 12.15 13.36
CA ASP A 45 4.35 12.13 13.51
C ASP A 45 5.09 11.41 12.38
N GLY A 46 4.63 11.58 11.13
CA GLY A 46 5.28 11.00 9.97
C GLY A 46 4.96 9.52 9.73
N GLU A 47 4.02 8.94 10.44
CA GLU A 47 3.58 7.58 10.17
C GLU A 47 2.63 7.55 8.98
N TYR A 48 2.86 6.62 8.06
CA TYR A 48 1.98 6.35 6.92
C TYR A 48 1.75 4.85 6.81
N VAL A 49 0.60 4.48 6.27
CA VAL A 49 0.26 3.09 5.99
C VAL A 49 -0.29 2.99 4.58
N SER A 50 0.29 2.12 3.75
CA SER A 50 -0.37 1.71 2.51
C SER A 50 -1.27 0.52 2.85
N HIS A 51 -2.52 0.59 2.41
CA HIS A 51 -3.55 -0.39 2.76
C HIS A 51 -4.18 -0.88 1.47
N SER A 52 -4.08 -2.18 1.20
CA SER A 52 -4.72 -2.79 0.03
C SER A 52 -5.61 -3.94 0.45
N MET A 53 -6.79 -4.01 -0.18
CA MET A 53 -7.80 -5.03 0.09
C MET A 53 -7.93 -5.94 -1.12
N TRP A 54 -8.01 -7.23 -0.87
CA TRP A 54 -8.02 -8.28 -1.89
C TRP A 54 -9.10 -9.30 -1.60
N ALA A 55 -9.66 -9.90 -2.65
CA ALA A 55 -10.67 -10.94 -2.49
C ALA A 55 -10.11 -12.18 -1.76
N SER A 56 -8.82 -12.47 -1.96
CA SER A 56 -8.15 -13.61 -1.35
C SER A 56 -6.65 -13.36 -1.23
N ARG A 57 -6.00 -14.16 -0.40
CA ARG A 57 -4.54 -14.13 -0.31
C ARG A 57 -3.88 -14.56 -1.63
N GLU A 58 -4.49 -15.52 -2.31
CA GLU A 58 -3.97 -16.01 -3.59
C GLU A 58 -3.94 -14.90 -4.65
N ALA A 59 -4.95 -14.03 -4.66
CA ALA A 59 -4.97 -12.87 -5.55
C ALA A 59 -3.83 -11.91 -5.23
N PHE A 60 -3.58 -11.64 -3.96
CA PHE A 60 -2.47 -10.79 -3.53
C PHE A 60 -1.12 -11.43 -3.91
N ASP A 61 -0.95 -12.72 -3.67
CA ASP A 61 0.30 -13.44 -4.01
C ASP A 61 0.56 -13.38 -5.52
N ALA A 62 -0.48 -13.57 -6.33
CA ALA A 62 -0.36 -13.46 -7.78
C ALA A 62 0.09 -12.05 -8.20
N TRP A 63 -0.46 -11.02 -7.58
CA TRP A 63 -0.06 -9.63 -7.83
C TRP A 63 1.42 -9.41 -7.50
N THR A 64 1.87 -9.83 -6.31
CA THR A 64 3.24 -9.59 -5.87
C THR A 64 4.28 -10.35 -6.70
N ASN A 65 3.86 -11.39 -7.40
CA ASN A 65 4.71 -12.16 -8.30
C ASN A 65 4.62 -11.69 -9.77
N SER A 66 3.87 -10.62 -10.05
CA SER A 66 3.65 -10.13 -11.41
C SER A 66 4.70 -9.11 -11.85
N ASP A 67 4.82 -8.95 -13.18
CA ASP A 67 5.67 -7.89 -13.74
C ASP A 67 5.12 -6.50 -13.41
N SER A 68 3.80 -6.35 -13.35
CA SER A 68 3.17 -5.08 -13.00
C SER A 68 3.54 -4.63 -11.59
N PHE A 69 3.63 -5.57 -10.64
CA PHE A 69 4.09 -5.27 -9.29
C PHE A 69 5.52 -4.75 -9.31
N ARG A 70 6.41 -5.44 -10.03
CA ARG A 70 7.80 -5.00 -10.16
C ARG A 70 7.91 -3.61 -10.78
N LYS A 71 7.12 -3.34 -11.83
CA LYS A 71 7.10 -2.04 -12.49
C LYS A 71 6.63 -0.94 -11.56
N SER A 72 5.56 -1.19 -10.79
CA SER A 72 5.03 -0.17 -9.87
C SER A 72 6.02 0.17 -8.76
N HIS A 73 6.75 -0.82 -8.26
CA HIS A 73 7.72 -0.63 -7.17
C HIS A 73 9.08 -0.11 -7.64
N ALA A 74 9.32 -0.10 -8.95
CA ALA A 74 10.52 0.49 -9.52
C ALA A 74 10.41 2.00 -9.76
N GLN A 75 9.21 2.56 -9.62
CA GLN A 75 8.95 3.98 -9.83
C GLN A 75 9.23 4.80 -8.58
N GLY A 76 9.90 5.91 -8.76
CA GLY A 76 10.21 6.82 -7.67
C GLY A 76 11.24 6.25 -6.70
N SER A 77 11.81 7.10 -5.88
CA SER A 77 12.76 6.69 -4.85
C SER A 77 12.33 7.24 -3.51
N LEU A 78 12.32 6.40 -2.50
CA LEU A 78 12.06 6.80 -1.11
C LEU A 78 13.36 7.03 -0.34
N SER A 79 14.49 7.00 -1.02
CA SER A 79 15.80 7.27 -0.41
C SER A 79 15.81 8.68 0.21
N GLY A 80 16.23 8.77 1.46
CA GLY A 80 16.26 10.04 2.20
C GLY A 80 14.91 10.51 2.71
N ILE A 81 13.82 9.79 2.40
CA ILE A 81 12.46 10.13 2.84
C ILE A 81 12.03 9.25 4.01
N LEU A 82 12.39 7.97 3.98
CA LEU A 82 12.06 7.04 5.06
C LEU A 82 13.11 7.08 6.16
N ALA A 83 12.66 7.07 7.41
CA ALA A 83 13.54 6.99 8.57
C ALA A 83 14.09 5.59 8.81
N GLY A 84 13.50 4.58 8.19
CA GLY A 84 13.91 3.19 8.30
C GLY A 84 13.16 2.32 7.31
N PRO A 85 13.40 0.99 7.30
CA PRO A 85 12.69 0.10 6.39
C PRO A 85 11.22 0.00 6.74
N PRO A 86 10.34 -0.18 5.72
CA PRO A 86 8.91 -0.39 5.97
C PRO A 86 8.66 -1.71 6.71
N ALA A 87 7.58 -1.75 7.48
CA ALA A 87 7.11 -2.97 8.12
C ALA A 87 5.86 -3.48 7.40
N ILE A 88 5.85 -4.75 7.03
CA ILE A 88 4.76 -5.38 6.29
C ILE A 88 3.88 -6.15 7.25
N GLY A 89 2.56 -6.00 7.13
CA GLY A 89 1.56 -6.81 7.81
C GLY A 89 0.59 -7.41 6.81
N LEU A 90 0.30 -8.70 6.97
CA LEU A 90 -0.62 -9.44 6.11
C LEU A 90 -1.70 -10.05 7.01
N TYR A 91 -2.97 -9.81 6.66
CA TYR A 91 -4.08 -10.15 7.54
C TYR A 91 -5.26 -10.74 6.78
N ASP A 92 -5.90 -11.75 7.37
CA ASP A 92 -7.21 -12.20 6.92
C ASP A 92 -8.29 -11.43 7.70
N ALA A 93 -9.30 -10.90 7.01
CA ALA A 93 -10.43 -10.28 7.68
C ALA A 93 -11.33 -11.38 8.24
N VAL A 94 -11.36 -11.52 9.57
CA VAL A 94 -12.14 -12.56 10.23
C VAL A 94 -13.52 -12.08 10.66
N LEU A 95 -13.77 -10.79 10.59
CA LEU A 95 -15.07 -10.18 10.86
C LEU A 95 -15.17 -8.91 10.03
N GLU A 96 -16.25 -8.79 9.26
CA GLU A 96 -16.52 -7.61 8.44
C GLU A 96 -17.94 -7.16 8.67
N GLN A 97 -18.13 -5.85 8.65
CA GLN A 97 -19.44 -5.25 8.72
C GLN A 97 -19.49 -4.05 7.81
N GLU A 98 -20.49 -4.00 6.94
CA GLU A 98 -20.68 -2.87 6.05
C GLU A 98 -21.76 -1.95 6.59
N ALA A 99 -21.63 -0.65 6.28
CA ALA A 99 -22.68 0.30 6.62
C ALA A 99 -23.94 -0.03 5.83
N LYS A 100 -25.10 0.10 6.47
CA LYS A 100 -26.38 -0.03 5.77
C LYS A 100 -26.64 1.26 5.00
N ALA A 101 -27.11 1.11 3.77
CA ALA A 101 -27.46 2.24 2.91
C ALA A 101 -28.72 2.95 3.43
#